data_260956bcf719bdd92d0c301e10452d4a
#
_entry.id   260956bcf719bdd92d0c301e10452d4a
#
_cell.length_a   1.000
_cell.length_b   1.000
_cell.length_c   1.000
_cell.angle_alpha   90.00
_cell.angle_beta   90.00
_cell.angle_gamma   90.00
#
_symmetry.space_group_name_H-M   'P 1'
#
loop_
_entity.id
_entity.type
_entity.pdbx_description
1 polymer ?
#
loop_
_entity_poly.entity_id
_entity_poly.type
_entity_poly.pdbx_seq_one_letter_code
_entity_poly.pdbx_strand_id
1 'polypeptide(L)'
;EIVRKIVDKGTPVYGVNTGSGPLCTTRITPEDTRELQLNILKSHSVGVGPPVEEEIARLMLILKLHALAQGFSGVSENTLERILWHIEEGVTPFVPSQGSVGASGDLAPLSHLFLPLIGLGKVYYRGELLPANQLLEQKGMTSIGLGPKEGLALINGTQFIAAHAVVVLEKMQRCLSQEDLIGAMMIEGLQGSVKPFHEMLHDLRPFKVHKHVAQRIRNLLKGSEILEDHIDCERVQDPYSLRCIPQVHGASRNAWLHLKELLETELNSVTDNPVIIGEELTISGGNFHGQPLAMALDYACLAASEIGNISDRRIYLALEGNNTDLPQLLMEDTGLNSGYMILQLSLIHI
;
A
#
# COMPACT_ATOMS: atom_id res chain seq x y z
N GLU A 1 -1.10 32.99 -5.55
CA GLU A 1 -0.50 34.33 -5.61
C GLU A 1 1.00 34.26 -5.96
N ILE A 2 1.82 33.48 -5.24
CA ILE A 2 3.29 33.35 -5.46
C ILE A 2 3.61 32.93 -6.89
N VAL A 3 2.95 31.88 -7.40
CA VAL A 3 3.16 31.37 -8.78
C VAL A 3 2.87 32.46 -9.83
N ARG A 4 1.82 33.27 -9.66
CA ARG A 4 1.50 34.38 -10.55
C ARG A 4 2.65 35.40 -10.58
N LYS A 5 3.16 35.79 -9.43
CA LYS A 5 4.30 36.71 -9.33
C LYS A 5 5.57 36.14 -9.99
N ILE A 6 5.83 34.84 -9.89
CA ILE A 6 6.94 34.18 -10.60
C ILE A 6 6.76 34.28 -12.11
N VAL A 7 5.55 34.04 -12.61
CA VAL A 7 5.23 34.15 -14.04
C VAL A 7 5.40 35.58 -14.52
N ASP A 8 4.88 36.57 -13.77
CA ASP A 8 4.95 38.01 -14.11
C ASP A 8 6.40 38.52 -14.15
N LYS A 9 7.27 38.03 -13.24
CA LYS A 9 8.70 38.33 -13.26
C LYS A 9 9.45 37.75 -14.47
N GLY A 10 8.87 36.72 -15.15
CA GLY A 10 9.46 36.08 -16.31
C GLY A 10 10.74 35.26 -16.04
N THR A 11 11.08 35.02 -14.76
CA THR A 11 12.23 34.17 -14.38
C THR A 11 11.89 32.72 -14.73
N PRO A 12 12.76 31.97 -15.43
CA PRO A 12 12.50 30.56 -15.75
C PRO A 12 12.43 29.72 -14.47
N VAL A 13 11.29 29.07 -14.28
CA VAL A 13 11.07 28.13 -13.18
C VAL A 13 10.50 26.84 -13.77
N TYR A 14 11.14 25.72 -13.45
CA TYR A 14 10.75 24.40 -13.94
C TYR A 14 9.28 24.11 -13.71
N GLY A 15 8.59 23.66 -14.75
CA GLY A 15 7.17 23.28 -14.69
C GLY A 15 6.18 24.43 -14.44
N VAL A 16 6.66 25.66 -14.27
CA VAL A 16 5.84 26.88 -14.18
C VAL A 16 5.74 27.54 -15.56
N ASN A 17 6.88 27.95 -16.12
CA ASN A 17 7.00 28.61 -17.40
C ASN A 17 8.12 28.03 -18.29
N THR A 18 8.44 26.75 -18.08
CA THR A 18 9.34 25.96 -18.93
C THR A 18 8.69 24.65 -19.33
N GLY A 19 9.19 23.99 -20.35
CA GLY A 19 8.87 22.60 -20.66
C GLY A 19 9.29 21.64 -19.56
N SER A 20 8.90 20.37 -19.69
CA SER A 20 9.16 19.31 -18.71
C SER A 20 10.28 18.38 -19.18
N GLY A 21 10.99 17.74 -18.23
CA GLY A 21 12.07 16.79 -18.51
C GLY A 21 13.19 17.40 -19.35
N PRO A 22 13.59 16.79 -20.47
CA PRO A 22 14.63 17.31 -21.36
C PRO A 22 14.34 18.71 -21.95
N LEU A 23 13.08 19.13 -21.93
CA LEU A 23 12.63 20.43 -22.43
C LEU A 23 12.65 21.54 -21.36
N CYS A 24 13.26 21.30 -20.20
CA CYS A 24 13.29 22.24 -19.08
C CYS A 24 13.96 23.58 -19.38
N THR A 25 14.76 23.67 -20.44
CA THR A 25 15.38 24.91 -20.93
C THR A 25 14.51 25.70 -21.94
N THR A 26 13.42 25.08 -22.43
CA THR A 26 12.49 25.72 -23.36
C THR A 26 11.54 26.61 -22.63
N ARG A 27 11.58 27.91 -22.84
CA ARG A 27 10.64 28.87 -22.28
C ARG A 27 9.27 28.76 -22.97
N ILE A 28 8.23 28.80 -22.16
CA ILE A 28 6.81 28.78 -22.57
C ILE A 28 6.23 30.17 -22.32
N THR A 29 5.47 30.68 -23.28
CA THR A 29 4.82 31.98 -23.14
C THR A 29 3.67 31.89 -22.11
N PRO A 30 3.28 33.00 -21.47
CA PRO A 30 2.13 33.01 -20.57
C PRO A 30 0.84 32.50 -21.24
N GLU A 31 0.68 32.79 -22.53
CA GLU A 31 -0.46 32.39 -23.35
C GLU A 31 -0.52 30.87 -23.50
N ASP A 32 0.63 30.25 -23.75
CA ASP A 32 0.76 28.81 -24.01
C ASP A 32 0.82 27.97 -22.71
N THR A 33 1.01 28.63 -21.57
CA THR A 33 1.18 27.93 -20.27
C THR A 33 -0.03 27.05 -19.92
N ARG A 34 -1.25 27.52 -20.19
CA ARG A 34 -2.48 26.74 -19.95
C ARG A 34 -2.52 25.48 -20.81
N GLU A 35 -2.19 25.63 -22.08
CA GLU A 35 -2.15 24.50 -23.01
C GLU A 35 -1.09 23.46 -22.58
N LEU A 36 0.08 23.94 -22.16
CA LEU A 36 1.13 23.09 -21.60
C LEU A 36 0.62 22.23 -20.44
N GLN A 37 -0.10 22.83 -19.46
CA GLN A 37 -0.60 22.10 -18.30
C GLN A 37 -1.66 21.05 -18.69
N LEU A 38 -2.52 21.34 -19.64
CA LEU A 38 -3.47 20.37 -20.18
C LEU A 38 -2.76 19.24 -20.95
N ASN A 39 -1.76 19.59 -21.75
CA ASN A 39 -1.01 18.63 -22.55
C ASN A 39 -0.15 17.69 -21.69
N ILE A 40 0.35 18.14 -20.54
CA ILE A 40 1.02 17.26 -19.57
C ILE A 40 0.07 16.15 -19.11
N LEU A 41 -1.15 16.45 -18.69
CA LEU A 41 -2.12 15.41 -18.29
C LEU A 41 -2.42 14.44 -19.45
N LYS A 42 -2.67 14.97 -20.65
CA LYS A 42 -3.01 14.14 -21.82
C LYS A 42 -1.87 13.22 -22.22
N SER A 43 -0.64 13.75 -22.31
CA SER A 43 0.53 13.01 -22.79
C SER A 43 1.01 11.93 -21.80
N HIS A 44 0.74 12.10 -20.51
CA HIS A 44 1.13 11.14 -19.48
C HIS A 44 0.03 10.12 -19.12
N SER A 45 -1.18 10.27 -19.68
CA SER A 45 -2.28 9.32 -19.51
C SER A 45 -2.12 8.09 -20.39
N VAL A 46 -1.02 7.36 -20.19
CA VAL A 46 -0.59 6.21 -21.01
C VAL A 46 -0.69 4.88 -20.25
N GLY A 47 -1.38 4.87 -19.12
CA GLY A 47 -1.62 3.68 -18.32
C GLY A 47 -2.44 2.63 -19.08
N VAL A 48 -2.18 1.35 -18.79
CA VAL A 48 -2.83 0.19 -19.41
C VAL A 48 -3.26 -0.83 -18.34
N GLY A 49 -3.91 -1.90 -18.76
CA GLY A 49 -4.39 -2.97 -17.89
C GLY A 49 -5.77 -2.68 -17.27
N PRO A 50 -6.23 -3.58 -16.38
CA PRO A 50 -7.49 -3.38 -15.68
C PRO A 50 -7.42 -2.14 -14.77
N PRO A 51 -8.56 -1.57 -14.36
CA PRO A 51 -8.55 -0.50 -13.38
C PRO A 51 -8.05 -1.01 -12.02
N VAL A 52 -7.45 -0.12 -11.23
CA VAL A 52 -7.28 -0.37 -9.80
C VAL A 52 -8.64 -0.41 -9.11
N GLU A 53 -8.70 -1.01 -7.93
CA GLU A 53 -9.90 -0.96 -7.08
C GLU A 53 -10.28 0.51 -6.79
N GLU A 54 -11.59 0.80 -6.73
CA GLU A 54 -12.08 2.16 -6.47
C GLU A 54 -11.53 2.73 -5.15
N GLU A 55 -11.32 1.88 -4.15
CA GLU A 55 -10.69 2.24 -2.89
C GLU A 55 -9.29 2.84 -3.09
N ILE A 56 -8.46 2.23 -3.94
CA ILE A 56 -7.11 2.72 -4.27
C ILE A 56 -7.18 4.10 -4.93
N ALA A 57 -8.02 4.25 -5.96
CA ALA A 57 -8.17 5.53 -6.65
C ALA A 57 -8.69 6.63 -5.72
N ARG A 58 -9.59 6.29 -4.80
CA ARG A 58 -10.11 7.20 -3.79
C ARG A 58 -9.04 7.60 -2.76
N LEU A 59 -8.23 6.65 -2.30
CA LEU A 59 -7.06 6.94 -1.46
C LEU A 59 -6.08 7.87 -2.17
N MET A 60 -5.79 7.64 -3.45
CA MET A 60 -4.94 8.53 -4.24
C MET A 60 -5.45 9.97 -4.25
N LEU A 61 -6.77 10.19 -4.44
CA LEU A 61 -7.38 11.53 -4.38
C LEU A 61 -7.16 12.19 -3.01
N ILE A 62 -7.44 11.46 -1.94
CA ILE A 62 -7.30 11.96 -0.56
C ILE A 62 -5.85 12.32 -0.27
N LEU A 63 -4.91 11.43 -0.58
CA LEU A 63 -3.48 11.63 -0.35
C LEU A 63 -2.94 12.80 -1.18
N LYS A 64 -3.39 12.93 -2.44
CA LYS A 64 -2.97 14.03 -3.27
C LYS A 64 -3.53 15.37 -2.78
N LEU A 65 -4.81 15.40 -2.41
CA LEU A 65 -5.42 16.60 -1.80
C LEU A 65 -4.65 17.01 -0.55
N HIS A 66 -4.33 16.06 0.34
CA HIS A 66 -3.57 16.32 1.57
C HIS A 66 -2.18 16.91 1.27
N ALA A 67 -1.43 16.33 0.33
CA ALA A 67 -0.11 16.83 -0.05
C ALA A 67 -0.20 18.26 -0.66
N LEU A 68 -1.16 18.51 -1.55
CA LEU A 68 -1.34 19.80 -2.19
C LEU A 68 -1.82 20.90 -1.22
N ALA A 69 -2.67 20.54 -0.25
CA ALA A 69 -3.21 21.44 0.76
C ALA A 69 -2.15 21.99 1.74
N GLN A 70 -0.96 21.39 1.79
CA GLN A 70 0.17 21.93 2.55
C GLN A 70 0.70 23.26 1.98
N GLY A 71 0.30 23.64 0.75
CA GLY A 71 0.57 24.95 0.17
C GLY A 71 1.91 25.12 -0.54
N PHE A 72 2.71 24.07 -0.69
CA PHE A 72 4.04 24.13 -1.33
C PHE A 72 4.05 23.74 -2.81
N SER A 73 2.93 23.28 -3.35
CA SER A 73 2.83 22.79 -4.73
C SER A 73 2.39 23.83 -5.76
N GLY A 74 1.94 25.00 -5.31
CA GLY A 74 1.56 26.11 -6.19
C GLY A 74 0.26 25.89 -6.97
N VAL A 75 -0.68 25.16 -6.42
CA VAL A 75 -2.02 24.96 -6.98
C VAL A 75 -3.00 26.02 -6.49
N SER A 76 -4.07 26.27 -7.26
CA SER A 76 -5.15 27.18 -6.89
C SER A 76 -6.18 26.50 -5.96
N GLU A 77 -6.91 27.31 -5.22
CA GLU A 77 -8.06 26.87 -4.41
C GLU A 77 -9.11 26.14 -5.25
N ASN A 78 -9.40 26.67 -6.45
CA ASN A 78 -10.35 26.04 -7.36
C ASN A 78 -9.99 24.60 -7.75
N THR A 79 -8.69 24.29 -7.90
CA THR A 79 -8.22 22.93 -8.16
C THR A 79 -8.41 22.05 -6.92
N LEU A 80 -8.10 22.55 -5.71
CA LEU A 80 -8.31 21.81 -4.46
C LEU A 80 -9.79 21.55 -4.21
N GLU A 81 -10.65 22.56 -4.37
CA GLU A 81 -12.11 22.44 -4.24
C GLU A 81 -12.69 21.41 -5.21
N ARG A 82 -12.18 21.35 -6.45
CA ARG A 82 -12.63 20.36 -7.42
C ARG A 82 -12.21 18.94 -7.03
N ILE A 83 -11.01 18.73 -6.47
CA ILE A 83 -10.58 17.43 -5.95
C ILE A 83 -11.43 17.05 -4.75
N LEU A 84 -11.68 17.99 -3.84
CA LEU A 84 -12.53 17.77 -2.67
C LEU A 84 -13.95 17.36 -3.09
N TRP A 85 -14.53 18.04 -4.09
CA TRP A 85 -15.83 17.69 -4.64
C TRP A 85 -15.90 16.23 -5.14
N HIS A 86 -14.86 15.73 -5.82
CA HIS A 86 -14.81 14.31 -6.24
C HIS A 86 -14.88 13.37 -5.04
N ILE A 87 -14.17 13.71 -3.97
CA ILE A 87 -14.13 12.89 -2.74
C ILE A 87 -15.50 12.90 -2.03
N GLU A 88 -16.10 14.07 -1.84
CA GLU A 88 -17.38 14.25 -1.14
C GLU A 88 -18.57 13.65 -1.89
N GLU A 89 -18.61 13.84 -3.22
CA GLU A 89 -19.67 13.28 -4.07
C GLU A 89 -19.48 11.78 -4.38
N GLY A 90 -18.37 11.18 -3.97
CA GLY A 90 -18.07 9.78 -4.26
C GLY A 90 -17.79 9.53 -5.75
N VAL A 91 -17.23 10.50 -6.45
CA VAL A 91 -16.83 10.39 -7.86
C VAL A 91 -15.41 9.88 -7.93
N THR A 92 -15.22 8.62 -8.30
CA THR A 92 -13.92 7.97 -8.32
C THR A 92 -13.38 7.87 -9.75
N PRO A 93 -12.23 8.48 -10.08
CA PRO A 93 -11.62 8.38 -11.41
C PRO A 93 -11.21 6.95 -11.77
N PHE A 94 -11.36 6.60 -13.03
CA PHE A 94 -10.85 5.35 -13.59
C PHE A 94 -9.34 5.46 -13.78
N VAL A 95 -8.58 4.64 -13.06
CA VAL A 95 -7.11 4.62 -13.10
C VAL A 95 -6.64 3.23 -13.50
N PRO A 96 -5.93 3.06 -14.64
CA PRO A 96 -5.33 1.78 -15.01
C PRO A 96 -4.25 1.34 -14.02
N SER A 97 -4.15 0.03 -13.79
CA SER A 97 -3.23 -0.55 -12.79
C SER A 97 -1.76 -0.54 -13.20
N GLN A 98 -1.44 -0.35 -14.48
CA GLN A 98 -0.09 -0.41 -15.01
C GLN A 98 0.28 0.91 -15.69
N GLY A 99 1.52 1.39 -15.45
CA GLY A 99 2.04 2.62 -16.07
C GLY A 99 2.94 3.45 -15.18
N SER A 100 2.95 3.25 -13.86
CA SER A 100 3.91 3.92 -13.00
C SER A 100 5.29 3.28 -13.10
N VAL A 101 6.32 4.12 -13.18
CA VAL A 101 7.74 3.71 -13.11
C VAL A 101 8.31 3.99 -11.71
N GLY A 102 7.76 4.96 -10.99
CA GLY A 102 8.14 5.33 -9.63
C GLY A 102 9.37 6.24 -9.52
N ALA A 103 10.30 6.19 -10.47
CA ALA A 103 11.54 6.97 -10.45
C ALA A 103 11.32 8.48 -10.70
N SER A 104 10.25 8.84 -11.41
CA SER A 104 9.81 10.24 -11.62
C SER A 104 8.49 10.53 -10.88
N GLY A 105 8.12 9.70 -9.92
CA GLY A 105 6.81 9.64 -9.32
C GLY A 105 5.82 8.83 -10.17
N ASP A 106 4.58 8.81 -9.73
CA ASP A 106 3.49 8.00 -10.28
C ASP A 106 2.78 8.73 -11.43
N LEU A 107 3.52 9.23 -12.42
CA LEU A 107 3.03 10.17 -13.44
C LEU A 107 1.80 9.65 -14.19
N ALA A 108 1.85 8.44 -14.76
CA ALA A 108 0.75 7.91 -15.56
C ALA A 108 -0.54 7.65 -14.72
N PRO A 109 -0.50 6.95 -13.56
CA PRO A 109 -1.69 6.79 -12.73
C PRO A 109 -2.28 8.11 -12.25
N LEU A 110 -1.43 9.06 -11.82
CA LEU A 110 -1.88 10.39 -11.39
C LEU A 110 -2.45 11.20 -12.55
N SER A 111 -1.91 11.05 -13.77
CA SER A 111 -2.52 11.65 -14.97
C SER A 111 -3.95 11.16 -15.16
N HIS A 112 -4.16 9.85 -15.17
CA HIS A 112 -5.51 9.27 -15.29
C HIS A 112 -6.43 9.73 -14.14
N LEU A 113 -5.91 9.83 -12.93
CA LEU A 113 -6.66 10.30 -11.75
C LEU A 113 -7.25 11.71 -11.96
N PHE A 114 -6.52 12.57 -12.66
CA PHE A 114 -6.89 13.99 -12.81
C PHE A 114 -7.43 14.38 -14.19
N LEU A 115 -7.54 13.45 -15.16
CA LEU A 115 -8.26 13.70 -16.41
C LEU A 115 -9.69 14.23 -16.19
N PRO A 116 -10.47 13.74 -15.19
CA PRO A 116 -11.83 14.23 -14.95
C PRO A 116 -11.91 15.72 -14.63
N LEU A 117 -10.88 16.32 -14.04
CA LEU A 117 -10.86 17.75 -13.75
C LEU A 117 -10.98 18.58 -15.04
N ILE A 118 -10.39 18.09 -16.12
CA ILE A 118 -10.40 18.76 -17.43
C ILE A 118 -11.45 18.17 -18.39
N GLY A 119 -12.43 17.40 -17.85
CA GLY A 119 -13.54 16.82 -18.63
C GLY A 119 -13.16 15.62 -19.49
N LEU A 120 -12.01 15.00 -19.26
CA LEU A 120 -11.53 13.82 -19.98
C LEU A 120 -11.56 12.58 -19.08
N GLY A 121 -11.31 11.40 -19.70
CA GLY A 121 -11.30 10.14 -18.96
C GLY A 121 -12.68 9.66 -18.53
N LYS A 122 -12.70 8.73 -17.57
CA LYS A 122 -13.93 8.10 -17.05
C LYS A 122 -13.93 8.15 -15.54
N VAL A 123 -15.12 8.06 -14.95
CA VAL A 123 -15.34 8.04 -13.51
C VAL A 123 -16.36 6.98 -13.12
N TYR A 124 -16.16 6.37 -11.97
CA TYR A 124 -17.20 5.59 -11.28
C TYR A 124 -18.07 6.55 -10.47
N TYR A 125 -19.37 6.44 -10.64
CA TYR A 125 -20.34 7.20 -9.88
C TYR A 125 -21.59 6.36 -9.65
N ARG A 126 -21.95 6.12 -8.40
CA ARG A 126 -23.12 5.30 -7.99
C ARG A 126 -23.15 3.90 -8.64
N GLY A 127 -21.98 3.26 -8.80
CA GLY A 127 -21.85 1.93 -9.39
C GLY A 127 -21.80 1.90 -10.92
N GLU A 128 -21.86 3.04 -11.58
CA GLU A 128 -21.76 3.15 -13.05
C GLU A 128 -20.43 3.76 -13.48
N LEU A 129 -19.89 3.30 -14.61
CA LEU A 129 -18.71 3.86 -15.25
C LEU A 129 -19.14 4.82 -16.36
N LEU A 130 -18.90 6.11 -16.18
CA LEU A 130 -19.34 7.18 -17.08
C LEU A 130 -18.16 7.98 -17.64
N PRO A 131 -18.26 8.56 -18.85
CA PRO A 131 -17.36 9.61 -19.29
C PRO A 131 -17.41 10.82 -18.33
N ALA A 132 -16.26 11.39 -17.99
CA ALA A 132 -16.18 12.47 -17.02
C ALA A 132 -16.99 13.72 -17.44
N ASN A 133 -16.91 14.10 -18.73
CA ASN A 133 -17.70 15.22 -19.25
C ASN A 133 -19.21 15.02 -19.09
N GLN A 134 -19.71 13.79 -19.34
CA GLN A 134 -21.11 13.46 -19.16
C GLN A 134 -21.57 13.65 -17.70
N LEU A 135 -20.76 13.21 -16.74
CA LEU A 135 -21.09 13.43 -15.31
C LEU A 135 -21.07 14.90 -14.96
N LEU A 136 -20.07 15.67 -15.43
CA LEU A 136 -20.00 17.10 -15.20
C LEU A 136 -21.25 17.83 -15.72
N GLU A 137 -21.70 17.51 -16.95
CA GLU A 137 -22.94 18.05 -17.53
C GLU A 137 -24.18 17.70 -16.69
N GLN A 138 -24.31 16.44 -16.24
CA GLN A 138 -25.41 16.01 -15.35
C GLN A 138 -25.43 16.79 -14.03
N LYS A 139 -24.26 17.21 -13.53
CA LYS A 139 -24.12 18.02 -12.30
C LYS A 139 -24.19 19.52 -12.54
N GLY A 140 -24.40 19.98 -13.79
CA GLY A 140 -24.40 21.40 -14.14
C GLY A 140 -23.02 22.06 -13.95
N MET A 141 -21.95 21.28 -14.08
CA MET A 141 -20.57 21.71 -13.88
C MET A 141 -19.79 21.73 -15.21
N THR A 142 -18.75 22.52 -15.26
CA THR A 142 -17.81 22.55 -16.38
C THR A 142 -16.44 22.04 -15.94
N SER A 143 -15.62 21.62 -16.90
CA SER A 143 -14.19 21.34 -16.67
C SER A 143 -13.48 22.59 -16.15
N ILE A 144 -12.42 22.39 -15.35
CA ILE A 144 -11.59 23.52 -14.90
C ILE A 144 -10.42 23.76 -15.85
N GLY A 145 -9.99 25.01 -15.95
CA GLY A 145 -8.71 25.35 -16.58
C GLY A 145 -7.60 25.24 -15.54
N LEU A 146 -6.47 24.67 -15.95
CA LEU A 146 -5.29 24.58 -15.11
C LEU A 146 -4.41 25.81 -15.26
N GLY A 147 -3.97 26.40 -14.17
CA GLY A 147 -2.98 27.45 -14.13
C GLY A 147 -1.53 26.94 -14.24
N PRO A 148 -0.56 27.88 -14.29
CA PRO A 148 0.86 27.53 -14.32
C PRO A 148 1.24 26.57 -13.20
N LYS A 149 2.03 25.52 -13.49
CA LYS A 149 2.45 24.43 -12.61
C LYS A 149 1.36 23.43 -12.21
N GLU A 150 0.08 23.74 -12.29
CA GLU A 150 -0.98 22.89 -11.75
C GLU A 150 -1.02 21.50 -12.38
N GLY A 151 -0.82 21.40 -13.71
CA GLY A 151 -0.74 20.09 -14.39
C GLY A 151 0.40 19.24 -13.86
N LEU A 152 1.59 19.80 -13.72
CA LEU A 152 2.74 19.10 -13.16
C LEU A 152 2.52 18.74 -11.68
N ALA A 153 1.98 19.67 -10.87
CA ALA A 153 1.69 19.42 -9.47
C ALA A 153 0.69 18.28 -9.26
N LEU A 154 -0.28 18.12 -10.15
CA LEU A 154 -1.25 17.04 -10.10
C LEU A 154 -0.63 15.67 -10.38
N ILE A 155 0.22 15.56 -11.39
CA ILE A 155 0.75 14.26 -11.83
C ILE A 155 2.05 13.84 -11.15
N ASN A 156 2.79 14.75 -10.53
CA ASN A 156 4.07 14.47 -9.89
C ASN A 156 3.90 14.15 -8.40
N GLY A 157 4.34 12.99 -7.99
CA GLY A 157 4.23 12.53 -6.59
C GLY A 157 4.14 11.01 -6.47
N THR A 158 3.92 10.52 -5.27
CA THR A 158 3.99 9.10 -4.87
C THR A 158 2.64 8.53 -4.42
N GLN A 159 1.53 9.17 -4.75
CA GLN A 159 0.24 8.82 -4.19
C GLN A 159 -0.32 7.47 -4.68
N PHE A 160 0.11 6.98 -5.83
CA PHE A 160 -0.27 5.65 -6.31
C PHE A 160 0.40 4.55 -5.47
N ILE A 161 1.72 4.59 -5.35
CA ILE A 161 2.46 3.61 -4.52
C ILE A 161 2.05 3.72 -3.04
N ALA A 162 1.82 4.93 -2.53
CA ALA A 162 1.38 5.16 -1.15
C ALA A 162 -0.02 4.61 -0.89
N ALA A 163 -0.98 4.78 -1.81
CA ALA A 163 -2.32 4.21 -1.69
C ALA A 163 -2.29 2.67 -1.65
N HIS A 164 -1.50 2.04 -2.51
CA HIS A 164 -1.28 0.60 -2.45
C HIS A 164 -0.63 0.17 -1.13
N ALA A 165 0.36 0.91 -0.64
CA ALA A 165 1.04 0.63 0.61
C ALA A 165 0.09 0.69 1.83
N VAL A 166 -0.88 1.61 1.86
CA VAL A 166 -1.93 1.67 2.91
C VAL A 166 -2.73 0.38 2.94
N VAL A 167 -3.24 -0.07 1.79
CA VAL A 167 -4.05 -1.30 1.69
C VAL A 167 -3.22 -2.54 2.03
N VAL A 168 -1.98 -2.61 1.55
CA VAL A 168 -1.06 -3.72 1.88
C VAL A 168 -0.76 -3.76 3.37
N LEU A 169 -0.49 -2.62 3.99
CA LEU A 169 -0.20 -2.51 5.43
C LEU A 169 -1.38 -3.04 6.27
N GLU A 170 -2.61 -2.68 5.92
CA GLU A 170 -3.81 -3.13 6.61
C GLU A 170 -4.04 -4.65 6.42
N LYS A 171 -3.95 -5.14 5.19
CA LYS A 171 -4.08 -6.57 4.88
C LYS A 171 -3.02 -7.39 5.63
N MET A 172 -1.77 -6.96 5.62
CA MET A 172 -0.67 -7.63 6.31
C MET A 172 -0.86 -7.66 7.82
N GLN A 173 -1.37 -6.58 8.43
CA GLN A 173 -1.72 -6.56 9.85
C GLN A 173 -2.77 -7.62 10.21
N ARG A 174 -3.81 -7.74 9.39
CA ARG A 174 -4.86 -8.75 9.55
C ARG A 174 -4.27 -10.16 9.44
N CYS A 175 -3.46 -10.42 8.41
CA CYS A 175 -2.78 -11.71 8.23
C CYS A 175 -1.91 -12.07 9.43
N LEU A 176 -1.04 -11.17 9.90
CA LEU A 176 -0.18 -11.40 11.08
C LEU A 176 -0.99 -11.68 12.36
N SER A 177 -2.15 -11.04 12.51
CA SER A 177 -3.02 -11.26 13.66
C SER A 177 -3.75 -12.60 13.60
N GLN A 178 -4.20 -13.00 12.42
CA GLN A 178 -4.81 -14.30 12.18
C GLN A 178 -3.81 -15.44 12.32
N GLU A 179 -2.58 -15.24 11.86
CA GLU A 179 -1.51 -16.23 11.92
C GLU A 179 -1.11 -16.56 13.37
N ASP A 180 -1.08 -15.56 14.26
CA ASP A 180 -0.87 -15.79 15.69
C ASP A 180 -2.01 -16.65 16.29
N LEU A 181 -3.27 -16.38 15.90
CA LEU A 181 -4.43 -17.16 16.35
C LEU A 181 -4.37 -18.60 15.81
N ILE A 182 -4.13 -18.77 14.50
CA ILE A 182 -3.99 -20.09 13.87
C ILE A 182 -2.82 -20.85 14.48
N GLY A 183 -1.70 -20.16 14.75
CA GLY A 183 -0.55 -20.74 15.44
C GLY A 183 -0.91 -21.30 16.82
N ALA A 184 -1.71 -20.56 17.60
CA ALA A 184 -2.21 -21.03 18.90
C ALA A 184 -3.14 -22.25 18.75
N MET A 185 -4.10 -22.21 17.81
CA MET A 185 -4.98 -23.35 17.51
C MET A 185 -4.19 -24.59 17.08
N MET A 186 -3.12 -24.42 16.31
CA MET A 186 -2.26 -25.52 15.88
C MET A 186 -1.45 -26.11 17.05
N ILE A 187 -1.03 -25.28 18.02
CA ILE A 187 -0.37 -25.77 19.25
C ILE A 187 -1.34 -26.65 20.05
N GLU A 188 -2.59 -26.24 20.21
CA GLU A 188 -3.62 -27.07 20.88
C GLU A 188 -3.91 -28.35 20.10
N GLY A 189 -4.24 -28.23 18.80
CA GLY A 189 -4.64 -29.37 17.96
C GLY A 189 -3.56 -30.41 17.76
N LEU A 190 -2.28 -30.01 17.87
CA LEU A 190 -1.12 -30.88 17.76
C LEU A 190 -0.49 -31.21 19.13
N GLN A 191 -1.17 -30.86 20.21
CA GLN A 191 -0.73 -31.12 21.59
C GLN A 191 0.71 -30.62 21.83
N GLY A 192 0.98 -29.37 21.38
CA GLY A 192 2.29 -28.73 21.51
C GLY A 192 2.55 -28.18 22.91
N SER A 193 3.77 -27.72 23.15
CA SER A 193 4.21 -27.17 24.44
C SER A 193 4.13 -25.65 24.46
N VAL A 194 3.72 -25.08 25.61
CA VAL A 194 3.77 -23.64 25.90
C VAL A 194 5.15 -23.16 26.33
N LYS A 195 6.08 -24.06 26.64
CA LYS A 195 7.44 -23.75 27.13
C LYS A 195 8.24 -22.84 26.18
N PRO A 196 8.16 -22.96 24.83
CA PRO A 196 8.87 -22.08 23.89
C PRO A 196 8.44 -20.61 23.96
N PHE A 197 7.29 -20.32 24.54
CA PHE A 197 6.73 -18.97 24.69
C PHE A 197 7.01 -18.34 26.06
N HIS A 198 7.80 -19.01 26.92
CA HIS A 198 8.14 -18.53 28.25
C HIS A 198 8.90 -17.20 28.21
N GLU A 199 8.54 -16.26 29.08
CA GLU A 199 9.05 -14.88 29.08
C GLU A 199 10.59 -14.81 29.16
N MET A 200 11.19 -15.57 30.09
CA MET A 200 12.66 -15.60 30.24
C MET A 200 13.39 -15.98 28.94
N LEU A 201 12.86 -16.87 28.14
CA LEU A 201 13.48 -17.26 26.87
C LEU A 201 13.61 -16.04 25.93
N HIS A 202 12.59 -15.21 25.90
CA HIS A 202 12.54 -14.01 25.06
C HIS A 202 13.25 -12.80 25.69
N ASP A 203 13.51 -12.84 27.02
CA ASP A 203 14.37 -11.87 27.69
C ASP A 203 15.85 -12.09 27.36
N LEU A 204 16.27 -13.34 27.19
CA LEU A 204 17.64 -13.68 26.77
C LEU A 204 17.94 -13.27 25.32
N ARG A 205 16.91 -13.12 24.47
CA ARG A 205 17.02 -12.64 23.09
C ARG A 205 15.97 -11.54 22.84
N PRO A 206 16.22 -10.29 23.27
CA PRO A 206 15.21 -9.30 23.60
C PRO A 206 14.66 -8.53 22.38
N PHE A 207 14.26 -9.22 21.30
CA PHE A 207 13.50 -8.63 20.21
C PHE A 207 12.07 -8.31 20.68
N LYS A 208 11.69 -7.03 20.63
CA LYS A 208 10.36 -6.58 21.08
C LYS A 208 9.21 -7.34 20.39
N VAL A 209 9.34 -7.59 19.10
CA VAL A 209 8.33 -8.31 18.32
C VAL A 209 8.23 -9.79 18.70
N HIS A 210 9.33 -10.48 19.06
CA HIS A 210 9.30 -11.84 19.56
C HIS A 210 8.58 -11.90 20.92
N LYS A 211 8.89 -10.99 21.83
CA LYS A 211 8.20 -10.86 23.13
C LYS A 211 6.71 -10.65 22.95
N HIS A 212 6.33 -9.75 22.02
CA HIS A 212 4.92 -9.48 21.69
C HIS A 212 4.19 -10.73 21.22
N VAL A 213 4.75 -11.45 20.24
CA VAL A 213 4.12 -12.68 19.71
C VAL A 213 4.06 -13.76 20.79
N ALA A 214 5.14 -13.99 21.53
CA ALA A 214 5.15 -14.99 22.62
C ALA A 214 4.11 -14.69 23.71
N GLN A 215 3.97 -13.43 24.11
CA GLN A 215 2.95 -13.01 25.05
C GLN A 215 1.54 -13.22 24.49
N ARG A 216 1.32 -12.88 23.22
CA ARG A 216 0.03 -13.07 22.54
C ARG A 216 -0.35 -14.56 22.49
N ILE A 217 0.57 -15.45 22.14
CA ILE A 217 0.34 -16.91 22.15
C ILE A 217 0.01 -17.39 23.56
N ARG A 218 0.76 -17.00 24.59
CA ARG A 218 0.44 -17.35 26.00
C ARG A 218 -0.96 -16.91 26.40
N ASN A 219 -1.38 -15.71 25.98
CA ASN A 219 -2.71 -15.19 26.30
C ASN A 219 -3.82 -15.97 25.59
N LEU A 220 -3.59 -16.38 24.33
CA LEU A 220 -4.55 -17.18 23.55
C LEU A 220 -4.70 -18.60 24.13
N LEU A 221 -3.61 -19.18 24.63
CA LEU A 221 -3.57 -20.55 25.17
C LEU A 221 -3.92 -20.63 26.68
N LYS A 222 -4.21 -19.50 27.32
CA LYS A 222 -4.50 -19.48 28.76
C LYS A 222 -5.80 -20.22 29.06
N GLY A 223 -5.72 -21.23 29.94
CA GLY A 223 -6.86 -22.07 30.37
C GLY A 223 -7.22 -23.14 29.32
N SER A 224 -6.30 -23.54 28.48
CA SER A 224 -6.47 -24.65 27.56
C SER A 224 -6.38 -25.97 28.31
N GLU A 225 -7.50 -26.65 28.46
CA GLU A 225 -7.60 -27.99 29.12
C GLU A 225 -6.74 -29.03 28.34
N ILE A 226 -6.72 -28.95 27.00
CA ILE A 226 -5.92 -29.84 26.17
C ILE A 226 -4.43 -29.76 26.53
N LEU A 227 -3.90 -28.55 26.73
CA LEU A 227 -2.49 -28.36 27.06
C LEU A 227 -2.19 -28.70 28.53
N GLU A 228 -3.16 -28.52 29.45
CA GLU A 228 -3.02 -28.93 30.86
C GLU A 228 -2.96 -30.45 30.97
N ASP A 229 -3.79 -31.18 30.24
CA ASP A 229 -3.78 -32.66 30.20
C ASP A 229 -2.51 -33.23 29.56
N HIS A 230 -1.79 -32.43 28.78
CA HIS A 230 -0.59 -32.85 28.02
C HIS A 230 0.75 -32.36 28.63
N ILE A 231 0.74 -31.86 29.89
CA ILE A 231 1.94 -31.28 30.54
C ILE A 231 3.08 -32.30 30.66
N ASP A 232 2.77 -33.56 30.95
CA ASP A 232 3.74 -34.64 31.16
C ASP A 232 4.06 -35.46 29.90
N CYS A 233 3.94 -34.83 28.76
CA CYS A 233 4.24 -35.44 27.46
C CYS A 233 5.71 -35.92 27.35
N GLU A 234 5.92 -37.15 26.84
CA GLU A 234 7.23 -37.71 26.60
C GLU A 234 8.02 -37.00 25.44
N ARG A 235 7.35 -36.13 24.68
CA ARG A 235 7.99 -35.38 23.59
C ARG A 235 9.00 -34.38 24.13
N VAL A 236 10.27 -34.56 23.74
CA VAL A 236 11.37 -33.71 24.21
C VAL A 236 11.22 -32.27 23.74
N GLN A 237 10.77 -32.06 22.51
CA GLN A 237 10.53 -30.73 21.93
C GLN A 237 9.58 -30.79 20.73
N ASP A 238 8.87 -29.67 20.48
CA ASP A 238 8.00 -29.52 19.33
C ASP A 238 8.80 -29.25 18.03
N PRO A 239 8.20 -29.53 16.86
CA PRO A 239 8.73 -29.10 15.58
C PRO A 239 8.90 -27.58 15.48
N TYR A 240 9.79 -27.13 14.60
CA TYR A 240 10.09 -25.70 14.43
C TYR A 240 8.87 -24.87 14.07
N SER A 241 7.96 -25.42 13.26
CA SER A 241 6.75 -24.72 12.84
C SER A 241 5.79 -24.35 13.98
N LEU A 242 5.93 -24.98 15.15
CA LEU A 242 5.23 -24.64 16.39
C LEU A 242 6.11 -23.80 17.32
N ARG A 243 7.29 -24.28 17.71
CA ARG A 243 8.11 -23.64 18.73
C ARG A 243 8.83 -22.36 18.26
N CYS A 244 8.98 -22.14 16.95
CA CYS A 244 9.63 -20.96 16.39
C CYS A 244 8.63 -19.88 15.94
N ILE A 245 7.34 -19.99 16.31
CA ILE A 245 6.33 -18.97 16.02
C ILE A 245 6.78 -17.56 16.41
N PRO A 246 7.32 -17.30 17.61
CA PRO A 246 7.73 -15.94 17.97
C PRO A 246 8.83 -15.37 17.07
N GLN A 247 9.77 -16.22 16.61
CA GLN A 247 10.87 -15.78 15.77
C GLN A 247 10.42 -15.47 14.33
N VAL A 248 9.57 -16.33 13.74
CA VAL A 248 9.11 -16.17 12.35
C VAL A 248 8.04 -15.08 12.24
N HIS A 249 6.96 -15.16 13.02
CA HIS A 249 5.92 -14.13 13.02
C HIS A 249 6.46 -12.76 13.46
N GLY A 250 7.38 -12.76 14.44
CA GLY A 250 8.03 -11.55 14.91
C GLY A 250 8.90 -10.89 13.84
N ALA A 251 9.66 -11.67 13.06
CA ALA A 251 10.46 -11.14 11.96
C ALA A 251 9.58 -10.47 10.89
N SER A 252 8.48 -11.13 10.49
CA SER A 252 7.53 -10.58 9.54
C SER A 252 6.81 -9.35 10.08
N ARG A 253 6.53 -9.31 11.39
CA ARG A 253 5.98 -8.13 12.08
C ARG A 253 6.95 -6.95 12.10
N ASN A 254 8.27 -7.19 12.14
CA ASN A 254 9.27 -6.13 12.00
C ASN A 254 9.23 -5.49 10.60
N ALA A 255 9.07 -6.28 9.54
CA ALA A 255 8.92 -5.74 8.19
C ALA A 255 7.65 -4.88 8.07
N TRP A 256 6.55 -5.32 8.68
CA TRP A 256 5.32 -4.55 8.75
C TRP A 256 5.50 -3.22 9.50
N LEU A 257 6.21 -3.21 10.65
CA LEU A 257 6.51 -1.99 11.40
C LEU A 257 7.38 -1.04 10.59
N HIS A 258 8.38 -1.56 9.87
CA HIS A 258 9.23 -0.75 9.01
C HIS A 258 8.44 -0.09 7.88
N LEU A 259 7.58 -0.84 7.19
CA LEU A 259 6.69 -0.27 6.17
C LEU A 259 5.76 0.79 6.77
N LYS A 260 5.20 0.54 7.96
CA LYS A 260 4.32 1.47 8.67
C LYS A 260 5.01 2.80 8.95
N GLU A 261 6.21 2.78 9.50
CA GLU A 261 6.98 3.98 9.85
C GLU A 261 7.29 4.84 8.61
N LEU A 262 7.76 4.21 7.54
CA LEU A 262 8.04 4.90 6.29
C LEU A 262 6.77 5.47 5.66
N LEU A 263 5.70 4.70 5.66
CA LEU A 263 4.43 5.13 5.09
C LEU A 263 3.83 6.30 5.86
N GLU A 264 3.85 6.30 7.19
CA GLU A 264 3.37 7.42 8.02
C GLU A 264 4.13 8.72 7.69
N THR A 265 5.42 8.63 7.41
CA THR A 265 6.21 9.78 6.95
C THR A 265 5.78 10.23 5.56
N GLU A 266 5.67 9.30 4.61
CA GLU A 266 5.32 9.60 3.22
C GLU A 266 3.93 10.23 3.09
N LEU A 267 2.93 9.72 3.82
CA LEU A 267 1.57 10.24 3.79
C LEU A 267 1.46 11.70 4.20
N ASN A 268 2.41 12.20 5.01
CA ASN A 268 2.46 13.58 5.49
C ASN A 268 3.49 14.45 4.75
N SER A 269 4.02 13.96 3.64
CA SER A 269 5.08 14.64 2.88
C SER A 269 4.54 15.42 1.69
N VAL A 270 5.28 16.46 1.29
CA VAL A 270 5.13 17.12 -0.01
C VAL A 270 5.98 16.36 -1.00
N THR A 271 5.35 15.69 -1.96
CA THR A 271 5.96 14.70 -2.84
C THR A 271 5.97 15.11 -4.32
N ASP A 272 5.83 16.38 -4.63
CA ASP A 272 5.96 16.90 -5.99
C ASP A 272 7.23 17.73 -6.20
N ASN A 273 7.44 18.20 -7.41
CA ASN A 273 8.58 19.01 -7.84
C ASN A 273 8.16 20.00 -8.95
N PRO A 274 8.64 21.25 -8.91
CA PRO A 274 9.41 21.89 -7.84
C PRO A 274 8.55 22.26 -6.63
N VAL A 275 9.20 22.41 -5.48
CA VAL A 275 8.57 22.93 -4.25
C VAL A 275 8.69 24.44 -4.24
N ILE A 276 7.59 25.13 -3.97
CA ILE A 276 7.50 26.60 -3.92
C ILE A 276 7.42 27.03 -2.47
N ILE A 277 8.50 27.59 -1.95
CA ILE A 277 8.59 28.06 -0.55
C ILE A 277 8.22 29.54 -0.44
N GLY A 278 8.53 30.33 -1.46
CA GLY A 278 8.26 31.75 -1.54
C GLY A 278 8.56 32.32 -2.93
N GLU A 279 8.39 33.63 -3.09
CA GLU A 279 8.59 34.31 -4.37
C GLU A 279 10.03 34.20 -4.90
N GLU A 280 11.00 34.18 -3.98
CA GLU A 280 12.43 34.13 -4.30
C GLU A 280 13.02 32.73 -4.15
N LEU A 281 12.26 31.77 -3.63
CA LEU A 281 12.76 30.42 -3.33
C LEU A 281 11.84 29.34 -3.86
N THR A 282 12.24 28.82 -5.02
CA THR A 282 11.69 27.60 -5.62
C THR A 282 12.79 26.57 -5.75
N ILE A 283 12.55 25.36 -5.26
CA ILE A 283 13.58 24.32 -5.17
C ILE A 283 13.14 23.12 -6.02
N SER A 284 13.99 22.74 -6.98
CA SER A 284 13.89 21.46 -7.67
C SER A 284 14.60 20.38 -6.87
N GLY A 285 13.88 19.31 -6.53
CA GLY A 285 14.38 18.19 -5.74
C GLY A 285 13.82 16.86 -6.22
N GLY A 286 13.98 15.83 -5.42
CA GLY A 286 13.58 14.45 -5.74
C GLY A 286 12.48 13.87 -4.87
N ASN A 287 11.66 14.69 -4.20
CA ASN A 287 10.61 14.24 -3.29
C ASN A 287 9.56 13.31 -3.94
N PHE A 288 9.47 13.34 -5.26
CA PHE A 288 8.60 12.48 -6.05
C PHE A 288 9.12 11.03 -6.18
N HIS A 289 10.34 10.74 -5.77
CA HIS A 289 10.94 9.44 -6.02
C HIS A 289 10.39 8.37 -5.07
N GLY A 290 9.70 7.36 -5.62
CA GLY A 290 9.02 6.32 -4.84
C GLY A 290 9.93 5.25 -4.20
N GLN A 291 11.26 5.34 -4.35
CA GLN A 291 12.23 4.34 -3.87
C GLN A 291 12.07 3.96 -2.40
N PRO A 292 11.83 4.89 -1.44
CA PRO A 292 11.67 4.51 -0.04
C PRO A 292 10.54 3.51 0.19
N LEU A 293 9.37 3.74 -0.45
CA LEU A 293 8.23 2.83 -0.34
C LEU A 293 8.43 1.54 -1.16
N ALA A 294 9.04 1.63 -2.34
CA ALA A 294 9.31 0.47 -3.18
C ALA A 294 10.14 -0.59 -2.45
N MET A 295 11.27 -0.20 -1.84
CA MET A 295 12.10 -1.12 -1.06
C MET A 295 11.38 -1.70 0.15
N ALA A 296 10.58 -0.89 0.84
CA ALA A 296 9.83 -1.36 2.01
C ALA A 296 8.72 -2.35 1.62
N LEU A 297 8.07 -2.14 0.47
CA LEU A 297 7.06 -3.06 -0.07
C LEU A 297 7.68 -4.38 -0.54
N ASP A 298 8.84 -4.35 -1.19
CA ASP A 298 9.57 -5.58 -1.55
C ASP A 298 9.98 -6.36 -0.29
N TYR A 299 10.43 -5.68 0.75
CA TYR A 299 10.72 -6.32 2.03
C TYR A 299 9.45 -6.89 2.69
N ALA A 300 8.31 -6.22 2.59
CA ALA A 300 7.03 -6.75 3.06
C ALA A 300 6.59 -8.00 2.27
N CYS A 301 6.86 -8.08 0.96
CA CYS A 301 6.62 -9.30 0.16
C CYS A 301 7.44 -10.48 0.67
N LEU A 302 8.73 -10.29 0.98
CA LEU A 302 9.55 -11.35 1.60
C LEU A 302 8.97 -11.81 2.93
N ALA A 303 8.55 -10.86 3.77
CA ALA A 303 7.95 -11.17 5.06
C ALA A 303 6.60 -11.92 4.94
N ALA A 304 5.79 -11.59 3.95
CA ALA A 304 4.53 -12.28 3.68
C ALA A 304 4.78 -13.73 3.20
N SER A 305 5.79 -13.95 2.37
CA SER A 305 6.16 -15.29 1.91
C SER A 305 6.64 -16.20 3.06
N GLU A 306 7.33 -15.65 4.07
CA GLU A 306 7.74 -16.40 5.26
C GLU A 306 6.56 -16.83 6.14
N ILE A 307 5.52 -16.01 6.23
CA ILE A 307 4.25 -16.41 6.88
C ILE A 307 3.59 -17.57 6.11
N GLY A 308 3.60 -17.52 4.78
CA GLY A 308 3.14 -18.63 3.94
C GLY A 308 3.96 -19.91 4.14
N ASN A 309 5.29 -19.80 4.21
CA ASN A 309 6.19 -20.92 4.41
C ASN A 309 5.95 -21.65 5.76
N ILE A 310 5.81 -20.91 6.85
CA ILE A 310 5.56 -21.55 8.15
C ILE A 310 4.15 -22.14 8.22
N SER A 311 3.17 -21.56 7.55
CA SER A 311 1.81 -22.11 7.44
C SER A 311 1.81 -23.42 6.66
N ASP A 312 2.54 -23.51 5.55
CA ASP A 312 2.73 -24.76 4.80
C ASP A 312 3.32 -25.86 5.69
N ARG A 313 4.36 -25.53 6.47
CA ARG A 313 4.97 -26.50 7.39
C ARG A 313 4.04 -27.00 8.48
N ARG A 314 3.14 -26.15 8.98
CA ARG A 314 2.10 -26.55 9.95
C ARG A 314 1.04 -27.46 9.32
N ILE A 315 0.59 -27.12 8.11
CA ILE A 315 -0.35 -27.97 7.36
C ILE A 315 0.28 -29.34 7.12
N TYR A 316 1.53 -29.38 6.65
CA TYR A 316 2.26 -30.63 6.49
C TYR A 316 2.28 -31.45 7.79
N LEU A 317 2.64 -30.83 8.91
CA LEU A 317 2.71 -31.48 10.22
C LEU A 317 1.36 -32.06 10.64
N ALA A 318 0.24 -31.34 10.37
CA ALA A 318 -1.11 -31.83 10.68
C ALA A 318 -1.52 -33.02 9.79
N LEU A 319 -1.02 -33.08 8.55
CA LEU A 319 -1.36 -34.12 7.58
C LEU A 319 -0.46 -35.36 7.68
N GLU A 320 0.70 -35.25 8.31
CA GLU A 320 1.70 -36.30 8.38
C GLU A 320 1.23 -37.53 9.19
N GLY A 321 0.44 -37.30 10.25
CA GLY A 321 -0.11 -38.36 11.09
C GLY A 321 0.89 -39.00 12.08
N ASN A 322 2.12 -38.50 12.15
CA ASN A 322 3.19 -39.15 12.94
C ASN A 322 3.36 -38.56 14.34
N ASN A 323 2.78 -37.43 14.65
CA ASN A 323 3.10 -36.65 15.86
C ASN A 323 1.92 -36.43 16.81
N THR A 324 0.75 -36.95 16.48
CA THR A 324 -0.48 -36.75 17.26
C THR A 324 -1.40 -37.96 17.12
N ASP A 325 -2.48 -38.00 17.88
CA ASP A 325 -3.57 -38.98 17.69
C ASP A 325 -4.41 -38.70 16.43
N LEU A 326 -4.00 -37.76 15.62
CA LEU A 326 -4.69 -37.42 14.35
C LEU A 326 -4.31 -38.47 13.28
N PRO A 327 -5.31 -38.98 12.53
CA PRO A 327 -5.03 -39.89 11.44
C PRO A 327 -4.29 -39.19 10.31
N GLN A 328 -3.45 -39.92 9.58
CA GLN A 328 -2.74 -39.42 8.40
C GLN A 328 -3.74 -38.81 7.39
N LEU A 329 -3.39 -37.66 6.82
CA LEU A 329 -4.25 -36.87 5.91
C LEU A 329 -5.60 -36.47 6.53
N LEU A 330 -5.72 -36.56 7.87
CA LEU A 330 -6.96 -36.30 8.61
C LEU A 330 -8.15 -37.14 8.14
N MET A 331 -7.89 -38.41 7.77
CA MET A 331 -8.86 -39.34 7.21
C MET A 331 -8.63 -40.76 7.76
N GLU A 332 -9.71 -41.44 8.20
CA GLU A 332 -9.61 -42.79 8.78
C GLU A 332 -9.17 -43.84 7.75
N ASP A 333 -9.71 -43.83 6.55
CA ASP A 333 -9.42 -44.78 5.47
C ASP A 333 -8.37 -44.25 4.47
N THR A 334 -7.19 -43.89 4.95
CA THR A 334 -6.07 -43.45 4.11
C THR A 334 -5.65 -44.55 3.15
N GLY A 335 -5.53 -44.21 1.87
CA GLY A 335 -5.18 -45.17 0.79
C GLY A 335 -6.36 -45.38 -0.16
N LEU A 336 -7.57 -45.53 0.35
CA LEU A 336 -8.80 -45.44 -0.44
C LEU A 336 -9.18 -43.98 -0.69
N ASN A 337 -8.87 -43.12 0.26
CA ASN A 337 -9.14 -41.67 0.23
C ASN A 337 -7.85 -40.89 0.43
N SER A 338 -7.71 -39.76 -0.29
CA SER A 338 -6.57 -38.85 -0.17
C SER A 338 -6.76 -37.80 0.92
N GLY A 339 -7.91 -37.77 1.61
CA GLY A 339 -8.21 -36.81 2.67
C GLY A 339 -7.91 -35.37 2.27
N TYR A 340 -7.22 -34.65 3.14
CA TYR A 340 -6.87 -33.24 2.95
C TYR A 340 -5.52 -33.00 2.26
N MET A 341 -4.95 -33.99 1.55
CA MET A 341 -3.65 -33.88 0.85
C MET A 341 -3.56 -32.62 -0.05
N ILE A 342 -4.64 -32.28 -0.74
CA ILE A 342 -4.67 -31.14 -1.67
C ILE A 342 -4.49 -29.78 -0.98
N LEU A 343 -4.78 -29.66 0.32
CA LEU A 343 -4.57 -28.42 1.05
C LEU A 343 -3.12 -27.94 0.99
N GLN A 344 -2.16 -28.87 1.18
CA GLN A 344 -0.74 -28.53 1.09
C GLN A 344 -0.33 -28.20 -0.35
N LEU A 345 -0.80 -28.98 -1.33
CA LEU A 345 -0.48 -28.73 -2.74
C LEU A 345 -1.00 -27.39 -3.24
N SER A 346 -2.14 -26.91 -2.71
CA SER A 346 -2.71 -25.62 -3.11
C SER A 346 -1.84 -24.42 -2.71
N LEU A 347 -0.99 -24.55 -1.68
CA LEU A 347 -0.05 -23.51 -1.25
C LEU A 347 1.07 -23.24 -2.25
N ILE A 348 1.37 -24.18 -3.16
CA ILE A 348 2.35 -23.99 -4.24
C ILE A 348 1.99 -22.77 -5.11
N HIS A 349 0.71 -22.46 -5.24
CA HIS A 349 0.24 -21.33 -6.04
C HIS A 349 0.30 -19.97 -5.32
N ILE A 350 0.55 -19.97 -4.02
CA ILE A 350 0.67 -18.78 -3.18
C ILE A 350 2.13 -18.33 -3.15
#